data_e0e8c44e359c86f8b0dc159237b2ecc6
#
_entry.id   e0e8c44e359c86f8b0dc159237b2ecc6
#
_cell.length_a   1.000
_cell.length_b   1.000
_cell.length_c   1.000
_cell.angle_alpha   90.00
_cell.angle_beta   90.00
_cell.angle_gamma   90.00
#
_symmetry.space_group_name_H-M   'P 1'
#
loop_
_entity.id
_entity.type
_entity.pdbx_description
1 polymer ?
#
loop_
_entity_poly.entity_id
_entity_poly.type
_entity_poly.pdbx_seq_one_letter_code
_entity_poly.pdbx_strand_id
1 'polypeptide(L)'
;VTSDHAVQNPKRLRAVGLVKRYNGTPAVRGVDLVVEPGEIVGLLGPNGAGKTTTFYMIVGLIQADRGQVFLGDQEMTHDPMVIRARKGISYLPQEASVFQKLTVEQNLTAILETLRLTAMERKQRLETLLRDFGITHLRRQKAYTLSGGERRRVEIARALVVSPALILLDEPFAGIDPIAVGDIQGIIAQLKEKGIGVLITDHNAREMLKIADRLYIMIKGGIQISGPPEVVTRDPVVRNQYLGHDFEVL
;
A
#
# COMPACT_ATOMS: atom_id res chain seq x y z
N VAL A 1 3.70 -27.92 -10.48
CA VAL A 1 4.46 -26.80 -11.01
C VAL A 1 4.17 -25.64 -10.05
N THR A 2 5.04 -25.47 -9.07
CA THR A 2 4.96 -24.45 -8.01
C THR A 2 5.07 -23.08 -8.64
N SER A 3 4.10 -22.21 -8.33
CA SER A 3 4.02 -20.82 -8.79
C SER A 3 5.20 -20.01 -8.23
N ASP A 4 6.10 -19.64 -9.10
CA ASP A 4 7.38 -18.96 -8.81
C ASP A 4 7.19 -17.44 -8.62
N HIS A 5 6.25 -17.06 -7.74
CA HIS A 5 5.98 -15.66 -7.38
C HIS A 5 6.13 -15.38 -5.88
N ALA A 6 6.82 -16.30 -5.16
CA ALA A 6 7.28 -15.97 -3.83
C ALA A 6 8.22 -14.76 -3.90
N VAL A 7 8.01 -13.79 -3.01
CA VAL A 7 8.94 -12.68 -2.81
C VAL A 7 10.33 -13.28 -2.63
N GLN A 8 11.26 -13.01 -3.57
CA GLN A 8 12.59 -13.62 -3.58
C GLN A 8 13.41 -13.31 -2.32
N ASN A 9 12.94 -12.40 -1.46
CA ASN A 9 13.55 -12.08 -0.17
C ASN A 9 12.53 -11.29 0.68
N PRO A 10 11.74 -11.93 1.54
CA PRO A 10 10.77 -11.24 2.39
C PRO A 10 11.51 -10.26 3.31
N LYS A 11 11.16 -8.97 3.23
CA LYS A 11 11.84 -7.90 3.94
C LYS A 11 10.86 -7.13 4.80
N ARG A 12 11.22 -6.97 6.08
CA ARG A 12 10.48 -6.13 7.02
C ARG A 12 10.73 -4.65 6.74
N LEU A 13 9.67 -3.84 6.70
CA LEU A 13 9.78 -2.39 6.77
C LEU A 13 9.92 -1.97 8.24
N ARG A 14 10.83 -1.05 8.51
CA ARG A 14 10.91 -0.30 9.77
C ARG A 14 11.04 1.18 9.51
N ALA A 15 10.13 1.96 10.05
CA ALA A 15 10.24 3.40 10.18
C ALA A 15 10.50 3.71 11.66
N VAL A 16 11.54 4.46 11.96
CA VAL A 16 12.01 4.69 13.33
C VAL A 16 12.11 6.18 13.59
N GLY A 17 11.34 6.69 14.54
CA GLY A 17 11.40 8.06 15.03
C GLY A 17 11.13 9.12 13.96
N LEU A 18 10.26 8.85 12.97
CA LEU A 18 10.01 9.77 11.86
C LEU A 18 9.42 11.09 12.34
N VAL A 19 10.06 12.19 11.97
CA VAL A 19 9.61 13.56 12.25
C VAL A 19 9.54 14.35 10.96
N LYS A 20 8.45 15.13 10.79
CA LYS A 20 8.29 16.12 9.73
C LYS A 20 7.65 17.39 10.24
N ARG A 21 8.22 18.52 9.86
CA ARG A 21 7.68 19.86 10.18
C ARG A 21 7.41 20.63 8.89
N TYR A 22 6.36 21.41 8.90
CA TYR A 22 6.06 22.39 7.86
C TYR A 22 5.92 23.77 8.51
N ASN A 23 6.72 24.73 8.08
CA ASN A 23 6.75 26.07 8.63
C ASN A 23 6.86 26.09 10.18
N GLY A 24 7.73 25.23 10.72
CA GLY A 24 7.92 25.11 12.18
C GLY A 24 6.88 24.23 12.90
N THR A 25 5.73 23.96 12.29
CA THR A 25 4.65 23.14 12.88
C THR A 25 4.92 21.66 12.60
N PRO A 26 4.96 20.82 13.64
CA PRO A 26 5.19 19.38 13.46
C PRO A 26 3.92 18.69 12.93
N ALA A 27 4.01 18.15 11.70
CA ALA A 27 2.98 17.29 11.11
C ALA A 27 3.13 15.82 11.55
N VAL A 28 4.38 15.38 11.78
CA VAL A 28 4.73 14.05 12.30
C VAL A 28 5.74 14.20 13.42
N ARG A 29 5.53 13.49 14.55
CA ARG A 29 6.19 13.74 15.85
C ARG A 29 6.86 12.50 16.41
N GLY A 30 7.75 11.85 15.65
CA GLY A 30 8.48 10.67 16.13
C GLY A 30 7.65 9.38 15.97
N VAL A 31 7.28 9.08 14.72
CA VAL A 31 6.49 7.88 14.41
C VAL A 31 7.39 6.67 14.23
N ASP A 32 7.09 5.63 15.01
CA ASP A 32 7.63 4.28 14.85
C ASP A 32 6.56 3.38 14.21
N LEU A 33 6.94 2.68 13.13
CA LEU A 33 6.05 1.79 12.41
C LEU A 33 6.83 0.61 11.82
N VAL A 34 6.24 -0.57 11.92
CA VAL A 34 6.81 -1.81 11.38
C VAL A 34 5.77 -2.50 10.51
N VAL A 35 6.20 -3.08 9.39
CA VAL A 35 5.39 -4.02 8.59
C VAL A 35 6.22 -5.27 8.36
N GLU A 36 5.73 -6.41 8.83
CA GLU A 36 6.38 -7.70 8.62
C GLU A 36 6.07 -8.24 7.21
N PRO A 37 6.90 -9.12 6.65
CA PRO A 37 6.57 -9.83 5.42
C PRO A 37 5.25 -10.60 5.54
N GLY A 38 4.37 -10.44 4.54
CA GLY A 38 3.05 -11.08 4.57
C GLY A 38 2.13 -10.57 5.68
N GLU A 39 2.32 -9.35 6.13
CA GLU A 39 1.44 -8.68 7.09
C GLU A 39 0.67 -7.55 6.42
N ILE A 40 -0.61 -7.42 6.74
CA ILE A 40 -1.44 -6.27 6.36
C ILE A 40 -1.52 -5.32 7.56
N VAL A 41 -0.94 -4.14 7.40
CA VAL A 41 -0.90 -3.09 8.42
C VAL A 41 -1.71 -1.89 7.98
N GLY A 42 -2.66 -1.45 8.81
CA GLY A 42 -3.42 -0.23 8.59
C GLY A 42 -2.86 0.95 9.39
N LEU A 43 -2.68 2.10 8.72
CA LEU A 43 -2.39 3.38 9.38
C LEU A 43 -3.63 4.27 9.32
N LEU A 44 -4.35 4.35 10.41
CA LEU A 44 -5.64 5.02 10.53
C LEU A 44 -5.56 6.28 11.43
N GLY A 45 -6.58 7.09 11.37
CA GLY A 45 -6.71 8.29 12.20
C GLY A 45 -7.48 9.40 11.50
N PRO A 46 -7.84 10.48 12.21
CA PRO A 46 -8.59 11.60 11.65
C PRO A 46 -7.82 12.34 10.54
N ASN A 47 -8.55 13.18 9.81
CA ASN A 47 -7.92 14.08 8.82
C ASN A 47 -6.93 15.02 9.51
N GLY A 48 -5.78 15.25 8.85
CA GLY A 48 -4.69 16.04 9.42
C GLY A 48 -3.85 15.34 10.50
N ALA A 49 -4.09 14.05 10.80
CA ALA A 49 -3.29 13.31 11.77
C ALA A 49 -1.83 13.07 11.36
N GLY A 50 -1.48 13.25 10.07
CA GLY A 50 -0.13 13.06 9.54
C GLY A 50 0.08 11.75 8.77
N LYS A 51 -0.98 10.99 8.51
CA LYS A 51 -0.91 9.70 7.79
C LYS A 51 -0.22 9.81 6.44
N THR A 52 -0.73 10.66 5.54
CA THR A 52 -0.16 10.88 4.20
C THR A 52 1.29 11.35 4.25
N THR A 53 1.61 12.24 5.21
CA THR A 53 3.00 12.69 5.43
C THR A 53 3.91 11.52 5.83
N THR A 54 3.45 10.66 6.74
CA THR A 54 4.19 9.45 7.14
C THR A 54 4.39 8.50 5.95
N PHE A 55 3.35 8.26 5.17
CA PHE A 55 3.42 7.50 3.92
C PHE A 55 4.46 8.06 2.96
N TYR A 56 4.40 9.35 2.67
CA TYR A 56 5.32 10.00 1.74
C TYR A 56 6.78 9.97 2.21
N MET A 57 7.02 10.02 3.53
CA MET A 57 8.36 9.79 4.08
C MET A 57 8.83 8.35 3.84
N ILE A 58 7.95 7.35 4.03
CA ILE A 58 8.28 5.94 3.81
C ILE A 58 8.50 5.63 2.32
N VAL A 59 7.69 6.21 1.43
CA VAL A 59 7.83 6.04 -0.04
C VAL A 59 9.04 6.78 -0.60
N GLY A 60 9.49 7.85 0.07
CA GLY A 60 10.59 8.70 -0.39
C GLY A 60 10.15 9.82 -1.34
N LEU A 61 8.87 10.23 -1.27
CA LEU A 61 8.35 11.42 -1.94
C LEU A 61 8.72 12.70 -1.19
N ILE A 62 8.82 12.62 0.14
CA ILE A 62 9.35 13.70 0.98
C ILE A 62 10.43 13.15 1.91
N GLN A 63 11.39 13.99 2.27
CA GLN A 63 12.40 13.62 3.26
C GLN A 63 11.89 13.89 4.67
N ALA A 64 12.17 12.95 5.59
CA ALA A 64 11.99 13.16 7.01
C ALA A 64 13.02 14.20 7.51
N ASP A 65 12.61 15.03 8.47
CA ASP A 65 13.53 15.96 9.13
C ASP A 65 14.37 15.24 10.18
N ARG A 66 13.84 14.12 10.73
CA ARG A 66 14.53 13.18 11.64
C ARG A 66 13.93 11.80 11.48
N GLY A 67 14.66 10.80 11.98
CA GLY A 67 14.26 9.39 11.96
C GLY A 67 14.86 8.66 10.76
N GLN A 68 14.54 7.38 10.67
CA GLN A 68 15.16 6.48 9.69
C GLN A 68 14.11 5.54 9.09
N VAL A 69 14.34 5.12 7.85
CA VAL A 69 13.53 4.12 7.14
C VAL A 69 14.43 2.98 6.68
N PHE A 70 14.03 1.74 6.99
CA PHE A 70 14.75 0.53 6.62
C PHE A 70 13.83 -0.45 5.89
N LEU A 71 14.38 -1.17 4.91
CA LEU A 71 13.75 -2.36 4.33
C LEU A 71 14.71 -3.55 4.50
N GLY A 72 14.35 -4.49 5.38
CA GLY A 72 15.31 -5.45 5.93
C GLY A 72 16.42 -4.73 6.67
N ASP A 73 17.68 -5.06 6.33
CA ASP A 73 18.86 -4.42 6.92
C ASP A 73 19.34 -3.18 6.14
N GLN A 74 18.67 -2.84 5.03
CA GLN A 74 19.06 -1.72 4.19
C GLN A 74 18.40 -0.43 4.67
N GLU A 75 19.20 0.52 5.10
CA GLU A 75 18.73 1.89 5.30
C GLU A 75 18.44 2.56 3.96
N MET A 76 17.30 3.28 3.90
CA MET A 76 16.87 4.01 2.71
C MET A 76 16.35 5.43 3.04
N THR A 77 16.71 5.95 4.18
CA THR A 77 16.20 7.24 4.70
C THR A 77 16.35 8.37 3.69
N HIS A 78 17.48 8.43 3.02
CA HIS A 78 17.80 9.49 2.04
C HIS A 78 17.57 9.06 0.58
N ASP A 79 17.15 7.83 0.34
CA ASP A 79 16.87 7.35 -1.00
C ASP A 79 15.59 7.99 -1.57
N PRO A 80 15.62 8.52 -2.79
CA PRO A 80 14.42 8.96 -3.48
C PRO A 80 13.54 7.76 -3.87
N MET A 81 12.25 8.01 -4.12
CA MET A 81 11.24 7.00 -4.46
C MET A 81 11.71 5.99 -5.52
N VAL A 82 12.39 6.44 -6.58
CA VAL A 82 12.89 5.57 -7.66
C VAL A 82 13.88 4.52 -7.16
N ILE A 83 14.75 4.90 -6.22
CA ILE A 83 15.72 3.96 -5.62
C ILE A 83 15.01 3.01 -4.67
N ARG A 84 14.05 3.49 -3.86
CA ARG A 84 13.24 2.64 -2.97
C ARG A 84 12.41 1.63 -3.76
N ALA A 85 11.87 2.03 -4.92
CA ALA A 85 11.15 1.12 -5.81
C ALA A 85 12.06 -0.03 -6.31
N ARG A 86 13.30 0.28 -6.69
CA ARG A 86 14.30 -0.74 -7.08
C ARG A 86 14.74 -1.65 -5.93
N LYS A 87 14.65 -1.17 -4.69
CA LYS A 87 14.96 -1.93 -3.47
C LYS A 87 13.79 -2.82 -3.01
N GLY A 88 12.59 -2.64 -3.60
CA GLY A 88 11.43 -3.48 -3.35
C GLY A 88 10.24 -2.82 -2.65
N ILE A 89 10.13 -1.49 -2.68
CA ILE A 89 8.94 -0.76 -2.21
C ILE A 89 8.10 -0.35 -3.43
N SER A 90 6.84 -0.77 -3.49
CA SER A 90 5.86 -0.23 -4.43
C SER A 90 4.89 0.72 -3.74
N TYR A 91 4.37 1.68 -4.51
CA TYR A 91 3.41 2.65 -4.03
C TYR A 91 2.24 2.80 -5.00
N LEU A 92 1.04 2.74 -4.46
CA LEU A 92 -0.20 2.99 -5.17
C LEU A 92 -0.87 4.24 -4.58
N PRO A 93 -0.88 5.36 -5.31
CA PRO A 93 -1.51 6.61 -4.84
C PRO A 93 -3.03 6.51 -4.81
N GLN A 94 -3.65 7.44 -4.07
CA GLN A 94 -5.10 7.61 -4.04
C GLN A 94 -5.64 7.99 -5.43
N GLU A 95 -4.96 8.89 -6.13
CA GLU A 95 -5.36 9.31 -7.47
C GLU A 95 -5.06 8.24 -8.53
N ALA A 96 -5.89 8.22 -9.58
CA ALA A 96 -5.72 7.28 -10.68
C ALA A 96 -4.35 7.42 -11.34
N SER A 97 -3.58 6.34 -11.31
CA SER A 97 -2.19 6.32 -11.78
C SER A 97 -1.99 5.61 -13.11
N VAL A 98 -3.04 4.98 -13.69
CA VAL A 98 -2.94 4.30 -14.99
C VAL A 98 -2.64 5.26 -16.15
N PHE A 99 -1.90 4.79 -17.13
CA PHE A 99 -1.76 5.49 -18.41
C PHE A 99 -3.06 5.39 -19.21
N GLN A 100 -3.91 6.38 -19.08
CA GLN A 100 -5.29 6.37 -19.56
C GLN A 100 -5.44 6.01 -21.04
N LYS A 101 -4.53 6.48 -21.91
CA LYS A 101 -4.55 6.25 -23.36
C LYS A 101 -3.97 4.89 -23.79
N LEU A 102 -3.34 4.17 -22.87
CA LEU A 102 -2.80 2.83 -23.11
C LEU A 102 -3.87 1.76 -22.79
N THR A 103 -3.72 0.59 -23.42
CA THR A 103 -4.52 -0.59 -23.04
C THR A 103 -4.06 -1.15 -21.70
N VAL A 104 -4.84 -2.07 -21.10
CA VAL A 104 -4.45 -2.78 -19.89
C VAL A 104 -3.11 -3.50 -20.09
N GLU A 105 -2.96 -4.24 -21.19
CA GLU A 105 -1.71 -4.89 -21.55
C GLU A 105 -0.55 -3.91 -21.67
N GLN A 106 -0.76 -2.80 -22.35
CA GLN A 106 0.26 -1.76 -22.53
C GLN A 106 0.67 -1.10 -21.21
N ASN A 107 -0.27 -0.92 -20.27
CA ASN A 107 0.02 -0.40 -18.94
C ASN A 107 1.00 -1.30 -18.17
N LEU A 108 0.83 -2.63 -18.24
CA LEU A 108 1.72 -3.59 -17.60
C LEU A 108 3.05 -3.71 -18.34
N THR A 109 2.99 -3.80 -19.67
CA THR A 109 4.18 -3.95 -20.54
C THR A 109 5.13 -2.79 -20.40
N ALA A 110 4.63 -1.55 -20.30
CA ALA A 110 5.46 -0.35 -20.11
C ALA A 110 6.39 -0.44 -18.88
N ILE A 111 5.92 -1.10 -17.81
CA ILE A 111 6.78 -1.33 -16.63
C ILE A 111 7.68 -2.55 -16.82
N LEU A 112 7.16 -3.64 -17.43
CA LEU A 112 7.95 -4.83 -17.74
C LEU A 112 9.18 -4.54 -18.59
N GLU A 113 9.07 -3.58 -19.53
CA GLU A 113 10.17 -3.16 -20.40
C GLU A 113 11.30 -2.46 -19.64
N THR A 114 11.03 -1.88 -18.47
CA THR A 114 12.06 -1.29 -17.61
C THR A 114 12.89 -2.31 -16.85
N LEU A 115 12.45 -3.58 -16.84
CA LEU A 115 13.11 -4.66 -16.12
C LEU A 115 14.10 -5.41 -17.03
N ARG A 116 15.17 -5.95 -16.43
CA ARG A 116 16.15 -6.79 -17.13
C ARG A 116 15.61 -8.22 -17.32
N LEU A 117 14.56 -8.35 -18.12
CA LEU A 117 13.91 -9.63 -18.43
C LEU A 117 14.03 -9.93 -19.94
N THR A 118 14.11 -11.20 -20.28
CA THR A 118 13.99 -11.67 -21.67
C THR A 118 12.56 -11.45 -22.18
N ALA A 119 12.37 -11.49 -23.49
CA ALA A 119 11.03 -11.34 -24.09
C ALA A 119 10.06 -12.45 -23.60
N MET A 120 10.56 -13.66 -23.40
CA MET A 120 9.79 -14.80 -22.89
C MET A 120 9.34 -14.57 -21.43
N GLU A 121 10.26 -14.17 -20.56
CA GLU A 121 9.95 -13.87 -19.16
C GLU A 121 8.95 -12.73 -19.02
N ARG A 122 9.11 -11.65 -19.82
CA ARG A 122 8.14 -10.55 -19.86
C ARG A 122 6.75 -11.03 -20.26
N LYS A 123 6.66 -11.85 -21.31
CA LYS A 123 5.38 -12.43 -21.76
C LYS A 123 4.74 -13.29 -20.67
N GLN A 124 5.51 -14.20 -20.08
CA GLN A 124 5.02 -15.07 -19.02
C GLN A 124 4.51 -14.28 -17.81
N ARG A 125 5.25 -13.26 -17.38
CA ARG A 125 4.89 -12.41 -16.25
C ARG A 125 3.62 -11.58 -16.55
N LEU A 126 3.50 -11.05 -17.77
CA LEU A 126 2.30 -10.36 -18.22
C LEU A 126 1.07 -11.28 -18.14
N GLU A 127 1.15 -12.50 -18.70
CA GLU A 127 0.02 -13.44 -18.68
C GLU A 127 -0.38 -13.84 -17.25
N THR A 128 0.61 -14.00 -16.37
CA THR A 128 0.36 -14.31 -14.96
C THR A 128 -0.35 -13.15 -14.27
N LEU A 129 0.11 -11.92 -14.42
CA LEU A 129 -0.52 -10.75 -13.83
C LEU A 129 -1.96 -10.56 -14.34
N LEU A 130 -2.19 -10.69 -15.66
CA LEU A 130 -3.53 -10.59 -16.23
C LEU A 130 -4.50 -11.62 -15.63
N ARG A 131 -4.04 -12.85 -15.43
CA ARG A 131 -4.82 -13.94 -14.86
C ARG A 131 -5.05 -13.76 -13.36
N ASP A 132 -3.99 -13.51 -12.58
CA ASP A 132 -4.04 -13.42 -11.11
C ASP A 132 -4.96 -12.27 -10.65
N PHE A 133 -5.04 -11.18 -11.43
CA PHE A 133 -5.91 -10.03 -11.13
C PHE A 133 -7.27 -10.09 -11.83
N GLY A 134 -7.58 -11.17 -12.55
CA GLY A 134 -8.86 -11.34 -13.25
C GLY A 134 -9.12 -10.29 -14.35
N ILE A 135 -8.06 -9.72 -14.94
CA ILE A 135 -8.15 -8.63 -15.95
C ILE A 135 -7.82 -9.09 -17.37
N THR A 136 -7.74 -10.39 -17.62
CA THR A 136 -7.43 -10.95 -18.95
C THR A 136 -8.43 -10.52 -20.02
N HIS A 137 -9.73 -10.47 -19.66
CA HIS A 137 -10.79 -10.06 -20.58
C HIS A 137 -10.74 -8.56 -20.92
N LEU A 138 -10.08 -7.75 -20.11
CA LEU A 138 -9.88 -6.30 -20.31
C LEU A 138 -8.60 -5.98 -21.10
N ARG A 139 -7.80 -6.97 -21.46
CA ARG A 139 -6.44 -6.85 -22.00
C ARG A 139 -6.30 -5.77 -23.05
N ARG A 140 -7.23 -5.71 -24.01
CA ARG A 140 -7.20 -4.77 -25.14
C ARG A 140 -7.97 -3.48 -24.92
N GLN A 141 -8.66 -3.35 -23.80
CA GLN A 141 -9.42 -2.15 -23.46
C GLN A 141 -8.48 -1.03 -23.05
N LYS A 142 -8.83 0.21 -23.43
CA LYS A 142 -8.13 1.42 -23.01
C LYS A 142 -8.44 1.72 -21.55
N ALA A 143 -7.44 2.13 -20.76
CA ALA A 143 -7.62 2.32 -19.33
C ALA A 143 -8.67 3.38 -18.95
N TYR A 144 -8.94 4.37 -19.82
CA TYR A 144 -10.00 5.36 -19.59
C TYR A 144 -11.43 4.79 -19.70
N THR A 145 -11.61 3.60 -20.27
CA THR A 145 -12.93 2.94 -20.39
C THR A 145 -13.26 2.02 -19.23
N LEU A 146 -12.31 1.80 -18.32
CA LEU A 146 -12.46 0.88 -17.19
C LEU A 146 -13.34 1.50 -16.09
N SER A 147 -14.13 0.67 -15.44
CA SER A 147 -14.81 1.00 -14.18
C SER A 147 -13.78 1.32 -13.07
N GLY A 148 -14.22 1.91 -11.97
CA GLY A 148 -13.35 2.21 -10.82
C GLY A 148 -12.63 0.97 -10.27
N GLY A 149 -13.36 -0.12 -10.06
CA GLY A 149 -12.82 -1.38 -9.57
C GLY A 149 -11.86 -2.06 -10.56
N GLU A 150 -12.21 -2.13 -11.85
CA GLU A 150 -11.33 -2.67 -12.91
C GLU A 150 -10.05 -1.86 -13.00
N ARG A 151 -10.15 -0.54 -12.98
CA ARG A 151 -8.97 0.35 -13.01
C ARG A 151 -8.08 0.09 -11.80
N ARG A 152 -8.66 -0.04 -10.59
CA ARG A 152 -7.88 -0.30 -9.37
C ARG A 152 -7.16 -1.64 -9.43
N ARG A 153 -7.78 -2.69 -9.99
CA ARG A 153 -7.11 -3.98 -10.22
C ARG A 153 -5.89 -3.83 -11.17
N VAL A 154 -6.04 -3.07 -12.24
CA VAL A 154 -4.92 -2.80 -13.19
C VAL A 154 -3.81 -2.01 -12.51
N GLU A 155 -4.13 -1.03 -11.67
CA GLU A 155 -3.14 -0.24 -10.91
C GLU A 155 -2.35 -1.10 -9.94
N ILE A 156 -3.02 -1.97 -9.18
CA ILE A 156 -2.36 -2.90 -8.25
C ILE A 156 -1.51 -3.89 -9.05
N ALA A 157 -2.03 -4.49 -10.12
CA ALA A 157 -1.27 -5.40 -10.99
C ALA A 157 0.00 -4.73 -11.52
N ARG A 158 -0.09 -3.46 -11.94
CA ARG A 158 1.04 -2.67 -12.41
C ARG A 158 2.08 -2.41 -11.33
N ALA A 159 1.64 -2.10 -10.09
CA ALA A 159 2.53 -1.91 -8.95
C ALA A 159 3.31 -3.19 -8.59
N LEU A 160 2.74 -4.37 -8.91
CA LEU A 160 3.36 -5.67 -8.67
C LEU A 160 4.25 -6.19 -9.79
N VAL A 161 4.31 -5.50 -10.92
CA VAL A 161 5.21 -5.85 -12.03
C VAL A 161 6.66 -5.99 -11.56
N VAL A 162 7.10 -5.19 -10.59
CA VAL A 162 8.46 -5.18 -10.06
C VAL A 162 8.73 -6.22 -8.96
N SER A 163 7.74 -7.07 -8.61
CA SER A 163 7.80 -8.03 -7.48
C SER A 163 8.28 -7.40 -6.18
N PRO A 164 7.56 -6.42 -5.65
CA PRO A 164 7.99 -5.72 -4.44
C PRO A 164 7.96 -6.63 -3.21
N ALA A 165 8.81 -6.35 -2.22
CA ALA A 165 8.73 -6.96 -0.89
C ALA A 165 7.64 -6.27 -0.02
N LEU A 166 7.34 -5.00 -0.34
CA LEU A 166 6.36 -4.18 0.36
C LEU A 166 5.56 -3.34 -0.63
N ILE A 167 4.26 -3.26 -0.45
CA ILE A 167 3.40 -2.32 -1.16
C ILE A 167 2.71 -1.36 -0.19
N LEU A 168 2.72 -0.07 -0.53
CA LEU A 168 1.97 0.97 0.15
C LEU A 168 0.74 1.33 -0.68
N LEU A 169 -0.43 1.26 -0.08
CA LEU A 169 -1.73 1.55 -0.70
C LEU A 169 -2.35 2.77 -0.01
N ASP A 170 -2.44 3.88 -0.74
CA ASP A 170 -3.03 5.11 -0.22
C ASP A 170 -4.51 5.16 -0.61
N GLU A 171 -5.39 5.07 0.38
CA GLU A 171 -6.85 5.03 0.26
C GLU A 171 -7.35 4.09 -0.87
N PRO A 172 -7.01 2.78 -0.83
CA PRO A 172 -7.32 1.87 -1.93
C PRO A 172 -8.81 1.66 -2.18
N PHE A 173 -9.66 1.97 -1.20
CA PHE A 173 -11.13 1.79 -1.28
C PHE A 173 -11.87 3.09 -1.64
N ALA A 174 -11.17 4.23 -1.77
CA ALA A 174 -11.79 5.51 -2.06
C ALA A 174 -12.42 5.54 -3.47
N GLY A 175 -13.69 5.97 -3.56
CA GLY A 175 -14.38 6.14 -4.83
C GLY A 175 -14.68 4.84 -5.59
N ILE A 176 -14.67 3.70 -4.91
CA ILE A 176 -14.99 2.38 -5.45
C ILE A 176 -16.36 1.95 -4.90
N ASP A 177 -17.16 1.27 -5.74
CA ASP A 177 -18.43 0.71 -5.31
C ASP A 177 -18.25 -0.43 -4.28
N PRO A 178 -19.22 -0.67 -3.38
CA PRO A 178 -19.09 -1.64 -2.29
C PRO A 178 -18.80 -3.08 -2.74
N ILE A 179 -19.26 -3.48 -3.93
CA ILE A 179 -19.03 -4.83 -4.48
C ILE A 179 -17.55 -4.96 -4.85
N ALA A 180 -17.02 -3.95 -5.54
CA ALA A 180 -15.63 -3.94 -5.96
C ALA A 180 -14.65 -3.77 -4.77
N VAL A 181 -15.07 -3.21 -3.63
CA VAL A 181 -14.26 -3.17 -2.39
C VAL A 181 -13.91 -4.59 -1.95
N GLY A 182 -14.87 -5.52 -1.93
CA GLY A 182 -14.62 -6.92 -1.59
C GLY A 182 -13.59 -7.60 -2.50
N ASP A 183 -13.62 -7.29 -3.79
CA ASP A 183 -12.65 -7.80 -4.75
C ASP A 183 -11.23 -7.28 -4.46
N ILE A 184 -11.10 -5.98 -4.14
CA ILE A 184 -9.80 -5.39 -3.77
C ILE A 184 -9.28 -5.97 -2.45
N GLN A 185 -10.15 -6.20 -1.47
CA GLN A 185 -9.79 -6.89 -0.22
C GLN A 185 -9.26 -8.29 -0.50
N GLY A 186 -9.92 -9.06 -1.39
CA GLY A 186 -9.45 -10.37 -1.84
C GLY A 186 -8.05 -10.32 -2.49
N ILE A 187 -7.79 -9.30 -3.30
CA ILE A 187 -6.46 -9.08 -3.90
C ILE A 187 -5.43 -8.78 -2.80
N ILE A 188 -5.73 -7.92 -1.84
CA ILE A 188 -4.83 -7.58 -0.73
C ILE A 188 -4.51 -8.83 0.11
N ALA A 189 -5.50 -9.68 0.38
CA ALA A 189 -5.28 -10.97 1.06
C ALA A 189 -4.32 -11.89 0.26
N GLN A 190 -4.47 -11.97 -1.06
CA GLN A 190 -3.53 -12.72 -1.90
C GLN A 190 -2.09 -12.17 -1.87
N LEU A 191 -1.90 -10.85 -1.71
CA LEU A 191 -0.56 -10.27 -1.54
C LEU A 191 0.09 -10.74 -0.25
N LYS A 192 -0.66 -10.78 0.84
CA LYS A 192 -0.23 -11.33 2.12
C LYS A 192 0.20 -12.79 1.99
N GLU A 193 -0.62 -13.63 1.33
CA GLU A 193 -0.30 -15.06 1.09
C GLU A 193 0.99 -15.25 0.27
N LYS A 194 1.28 -14.30 -0.63
CA LYS A 194 2.53 -14.28 -1.41
C LYS A 194 3.74 -13.74 -0.61
N GLY A 195 3.57 -13.42 0.67
CA GLY A 195 4.63 -12.91 1.54
C GLY A 195 4.95 -11.43 1.34
N ILE A 196 4.12 -10.68 0.60
CA ILE A 196 4.28 -9.24 0.40
C ILE A 196 3.74 -8.52 1.63
N GLY A 197 4.54 -7.66 2.27
CA GLY A 197 4.04 -6.75 3.30
C GLY A 197 3.15 -5.67 2.69
N VAL A 198 2.05 -5.34 3.35
CA VAL A 198 1.10 -4.34 2.87
C VAL A 198 0.89 -3.27 3.94
N LEU A 199 1.15 -2.01 3.59
CA LEU A 199 0.82 -0.87 4.44
C LEU A 199 -0.29 -0.06 3.76
N ILE A 200 -1.40 0.16 4.47
CA ILE A 200 -2.59 0.80 3.93
C ILE A 200 -2.95 2.02 4.78
N THR A 201 -3.24 3.16 4.13
CA THR A 201 -4.04 4.22 4.74
C THR A 201 -5.43 4.19 4.15
N ASP A 202 -6.44 4.39 4.99
CA ASP A 202 -7.80 4.62 4.53
C ASP A 202 -8.57 5.44 5.59
N HIS A 203 -9.60 6.14 5.16
CA HIS A 203 -10.54 6.81 6.05
C HIS A 203 -11.70 5.89 6.47
N ASN A 204 -11.91 4.79 5.75
CA ASN A 204 -12.92 3.79 6.05
C ASN A 204 -12.38 2.74 7.04
N ALA A 205 -12.50 3.05 8.34
CA ALA A 205 -12.04 2.16 9.39
C ALA A 205 -12.68 0.77 9.32
N ARG A 206 -13.98 0.68 8.94
CA ARG A 206 -14.69 -0.60 8.88
C ARG A 206 -14.09 -1.57 7.86
N GLU A 207 -13.75 -1.07 6.68
CA GLU A 207 -13.14 -1.92 5.64
C GLU A 207 -11.72 -2.35 6.03
N MET A 208 -10.99 -1.48 6.74
CA MET A 208 -9.67 -1.81 7.26
C MET A 208 -9.69 -2.88 8.35
N LEU A 209 -10.68 -2.81 9.26
CA LEU A 209 -10.83 -3.79 10.33
C LEU A 209 -11.09 -5.22 9.82
N LYS A 210 -11.66 -5.37 8.62
CA LYS A 210 -11.93 -6.69 8.02
C LYS A 210 -10.67 -7.40 7.52
N ILE A 211 -9.61 -6.65 7.18
CA ILE A 211 -8.45 -7.21 6.47
C ILE A 211 -7.12 -7.02 7.18
N ALA A 212 -7.00 -6.02 8.06
CA ALA A 212 -5.73 -5.71 8.73
C ALA A 212 -5.40 -6.72 9.83
N ASP A 213 -4.15 -7.15 9.86
CA ASP A 213 -3.61 -7.94 10.98
C ASP A 213 -3.25 -7.04 12.16
N ARG A 214 -2.81 -5.82 11.86
CA ARG A 214 -2.42 -4.82 12.86
C ARG A 214 -2.78 -3.43 12.37
N LEU A 215 -3.16 -2.59 13.32
CA LEU A 215 -3.48 -1.19 13.11
C LEU A 215 -2.54 -0.29 13.89
N TYR A 216 -2.20 0.83 13.31
CA TYR A 216 -1.62 1.99 13.97
C TYR A 216 -2.63 3.13 13.91
N ILE A 217 -3.01 3.67 15.05
CA ILE A 217 -3.88 4.85 15.12
C ILE A 217 -3.02 6.08 15.35
N MET A 218 -3.06 6.96 14.37
CA MET A 218 -2.32 8.20 14.38
C MET A 218 -3.21 9.37 14.76
N ILE A 219 -2.82 10.14 15.79
CA ILE A 219 -3.54 11.31 16.29
C ILE A 219 -2.53 12.43 16.51
N LYS A 220 -2.82 13.62 15.99
CA LYS A 220 -1.99 14.85 16.17
C LYS A 220 -0.50 14.63 15.89
N GLY A 221 -0.19 13.85 14.85
CA GLY A 221 1.18 13.63 14.40
C GLY A 221 1.94 12.49 15.08
N GLY A 222 1.36 11.78 16.03
CA GLY A 222 1.99 10.65 16.73
C GLY A 222 1.13 9.39 16.70
N ILE A 223 1.74 8.23 16.95
CA ILE A 223 1.02 6.97 17.15
C ILE A 223 0.45 6.97 18.56
N GLN A 224 -0.88 6.89 18.66
CA GLN A 224 -1.60 6.80 19.93
C GLN A 224 -1.60 5.38 20.49
N ILE A 225 -1.89 4.40 19.60
CA ILE A 225 -1.93 2.98 19.94
C ILE A 225 -1.61 2.16 18.68
N SER A 226 -1.06 0.98 18.87
CA SER A 226 -0.93 -0.03 17.82
C SER A 226 -1.26 -1.40 18.38
N GLY A 227 -1.84 -2.25 17.54
CA GLY A 227 -2.22 -3.60 17.92
C GLY A 227 -3.19 -4.24 16.93
N PRO A 228 -3.64 -5.47 17.20
CA PRO A 228 -4.68 -6.10 16.40
C PRO A 228 -6.00 -5.32 16.51
N PRO A 229 -6.88 -5.44 15.50
CA PRO A 229 -8.13 -4.67 15.41
C PRO A 229 -8.97 -4.66 16.70
N GLU A 230 -9.11 -5.81 17.36
CA GLU A 230 -9.90 -5.98 18.58
C GLU A 230 -9.33 -5.23 19.79
N VAL A 231 -8.02 -4.98 19.83
CA VAL A 231 -7.38 -4.18 20.88
C VAL A 231 -7.60 -2.70 20.61
N VAL A 232 -7.35 -2.27 19.38
CA VAL A 232 -7.42 -0.87 18.96
C VAL A 232 -8.85 -0.32 19.05
N THR A 233 -9.85 -1.11 18.69
CA THR A 233 -11.27 -0.68 18.71
C THR A 233 -11.86 -0.55 20.12
N ARG A 234 -11.20 -1.12 21.13
CA ARG A 234 -11.61 -0.98 22.54
C ARG A 234 -10.98 0.20 23.26
N ASP A 235 -9.96 0.82 22.66
CA ASP A 235 -9.27 1.95 23.28
C ASP A 235 -10.20 3.18 23.40
N PRO A 236 -10.37 3.75 24.61
CA PRO A 236 -11.29 4.87 24.83
C PRO A 236 -10.92 6.14 24.06
N VAL A 237 -9.61 6.40 23.88
CA VAL A 237 -9.13 7.58 23.16
C VAL A 237 -9.43 7.44 21.68
N VAL A 238 -9.22 6.25 21.10
CA VAL A 238 -9.55 5.94 19.71
C VAL A 238 -11.04 6.07 19.46
N ARG A 239 -11.88 5.55 20.35
CA ARG A 239 -13.34 5.69 20.24
C ARG A 239 -13.78 7.16 20.30
N ASN A 240 -13.26 7.92 21.24
CA ASN A 240 -13.64 9.32 21.41
C ASN A 240 -13.15 10.23 20.28
N GLN A 241 -11.95 9.99 19.73
CA GLN A 241 -11.30 10.93 18.80
C GLN A 241 -11.37 10.50 17.33
N TYR A 242 -11.73 9.24 17.04
CA TYR A 242 -11.69 8.74 15.67
C TYR A 242 -12.89 7.87 15.28
N LEU A 243 -13.20 6.81 16.01
CA LEU A 243 -14.25 5.85 15.60
C LEU A 243 -15.67 6.31 15.94
N GLY A 244 -15.86 7.07 17.03
CA GLY A 244 -17.16 7.41 17.61
C GLY A 244 -17.63 6.38 18.64
N HIS A 245 -18.53 6.80 19.53
CA HIS A 245 -19.04 5.97 20.62
C HIS A 245 -19.88 4.78 20.14
N ASP A 246 -20.65 4.99 19.05
CA ASP A 246 -21.57 3.99 18.48
C ASP A 246 -20.89 3.06 17.46
N PHE A 247 -19.54 3.07 17.41
CA PHE A 247 -18.80 2.21 16.50
C PHE A 247 -18.86 0.76 16.98
N GLU A 248 -19.58 -0.08 16.24
CA GLU A 248 -19.63 -1.52 16.45
C GLU A 248 -18.66 -2.22 15.47
N VAL A 249 -17.88 -3.15 16.01
CA VAL A 249 -17.10 -4.10 15.23
C VAL A 249 -18.04 -5.24 14.82
N LEU A 250 -18.39 -5.30 13.56
CA LEU A 250 -19.25 -6.37 12.99
C LEU A 250 -18.47 -7.69 12.97
#